data_51523e1692ad34ecc583380d96cbdfb8
#
_entry.id   51523e1692ad34ecc583380d96cbdfb8
#
_cell.length_a   1.000
_cell.length_b   1.000
_cell.length_c   1.000
_cell.angle_alpha   90.00
_cell.angle_beta   90.00
_cell.angle_gamma   90.00
#
_symmetry.space_group_name_H-M   'P 1'
#
loop_
_entity.id
_entity.type
_entity.pdbx_description
1 polymer ?
#
loop_
_entity_poly.entity_id
_entity_poly.type
_entity_poly.pdbx_seq_one_letter_code
_entity_poly.pdbx_strand_id
1 'polypeptide(L)'
;DAAHLTPPFAGQGMNSGLRDAHNISWKLAAVLAGQADPTLLDSYDLERRGPAWAMVQLAVAMGEIIMPQAREDIDFRNGILRQFERFPQARDFIINMKFKPRPHYSGGPFVDLHTQSFAGSLVGAMLPQVELDAAASDAARMDDALGDGFVLLAQAPDTVHFMAQNQEALWPELRPVPVLLGDAMVPGGVTRLIPRSGLALA
;
A
#
# COMPACT_ATOMS: atom_id res chain seq x y z
N ASP A 1 11.99 -14.88 -3.38
CA ASP A 1 13.31 -15.26 -2.82
C ASP A 1 14.51 -14.80 -3.68
N ALA A 2 14.28 -14.36 -4.93
CA ALA A 2 15.37 -13.90 -5.77
C ALA A 2 15.96 -12.56 -5.33
N ALA A 3 15.12 -11.66 -4.81
CA ALA A 3 15.53 -10.33 -4.38
C ALA A 3 15.97 -10.28 -2.91
N HIS A 4 15.31 -11.05 -2.04
CA HIS A 4 15.62 -11.11 -0.60
C HIS A 4 15.04 -12.37 0.04
N LEU A 5 15.61 -12.72 1.20
CA LEU A 5 15.12 -13.77 2.07
C LEU A 5 14.63 -13.17 3.38
N THR A 6 13.53 -13.68 3.90
CA THR A 6 12.96 -13.24 5.18
C THR A 6 12.87 -14.44 6.12
N PRO A 7 13.37 -14.35 7.36
CA PRO A 7 13.16 -15.40 8.36
C PRO A 7 11.67 -15.73 8.54
N PRO A 8 11.30 -16.98 8.85
CA PRO A 8 9.90 -17.42 8.81
C PRO A 8 9.04 -16.86 9.97
N PHE A 9 9.67 -16.32 11.00
CA PHE A 9 9.02 -15.99 12.28
C PHE A 9 7.89 -14.95 12.20
N ALA A 10 7.93 -14.05 11.25
CA ALA A 10 6.85 -13.08 11.03
C ALA A 10 5.84 -13.51 9.93
N GLY A 11 6.07 -14.63 9.24
CA GLY A 11 5.22 -15.13 8.16
C GLY A 11 5.07 -14.15 6.97
N GLN A 12 6.03 -13.27 6.73
CA GLN A 12 5.89 -12.17 5.76
C GLN A 12 6.68 -12.36 4.45
N GLY A 13 7.46 -13.44 4.31
CA GLY A 13 8.28 -13.68 3.12
C GLY A 13 7.44 -13.74 1.84
N MET A 14 6.41 -14.59 1.81
CA MET A 14 5.50 -14.71 0.67
C MET A 14 4.81 -13.37 0.34
N ASN A 15 4.26 -12.69 1.34
CA ASN A 15 3.59 -11.40 1.13
C ASN A 15 4.54 -10.32 0.61
N SER A 16 5.80 -10.34 1.03
CA SER A 16 6.83 -9.44 0.51
C SER A 16 7.12 -9.75 -0.96
N GLY A 17 7.29 -11.03 -1.30
CA GLY A 17 7.49 -11.47 -2.69
C GLY A 17 6.31 -11.16 -3.62
N LEU A 18 5.07 -11.27 -3.15
CA LEU A 18 3.89 -10.87 -3.93
C LEU A 18 3.90 -9.36 -4.22
N ARG A 19 4.30 -8.53 -3.25
CA ARG A 19 4.44 -7.08 -3.46
C ARG A 19 5.58 -6.74 -4.40
N ASP A 20 6.68 -7.49 -4.36
CA ASP A 20 7.79 -7.34 -5.31
C ASP A 20 7.34 -7.68 -6.73
N ALA A 21 6.65 -8.80 -6.90
CA ALA A 21 6.10 -9.21 -8.19
C ALA A 21 5.10 -8.19 -8.73
N HIS A 22 4.18 -7.71 -7.90
CA HIS A 22 3.23 -6.67 -8.29
C HIS A 22 3.94 -5.37 -8.70
N ASN A 23 4.95 -4.94 -7.94
CA ASN A 23 5.67 -3.70 -8.22
C ASN A 23 6.44 -3.76 -9.54
N ILE A 24 7.16 -4.87 -9.81
CA ILE A 24 8.02 -4.97 -10.99
C ILE A 24 7.26 -5.35 -12.26
N SER A 25 6.17 -6.11 -12.17
CA SER A 25 5.49 -6.66 -13.35
C SER A 25 4.88 -5.60 -14.25
N TRP A 26 4.18 -4.62 -13.69
CA TRP A 26 3.59 -3.53 -14.48
C TRP A 26 4.67 -2.61 -15.09
N LYS A 27 5.78 -2.39 -14.37
CA LYS A 27 6.93 -1.60 -14.86
C LYS A 27 7.58 -2.28 -16.05
N LEU A 28 7.80 -3.59 -15.95
CA LEU A 28 8.30 -4.39 -17.07
C LEU A 28 7.36 -4.35 -18.27
N ALA A 29 6.06 -4.51 -18.03
CA ALA A 29 5.05 -4.43 -19.10
C ALA A 29 5.07 -3.07 -19.80
N ALA A 30 5.11 -1.96 -19.04
CA ALA A 30 5.16 -0.61 -19.59
C ALA A 30 6.44 -0.35 -20.43
N VAL A 31 7.59 -0.80 -19.94
CA VAL A 31 8.87 -0.66 -20.66
C VAL A 31 8.89 -1.52 -21.93
N LEU A 32 8.45 -2.78 -21.87
CA LEU A 32 8.39 -3.67 -23.02
C LEU A 32 7.38 -3.21 -24.09
N ALA A 33 6.31 -2.56 -23.67
CA ALA A 33 5.33 -1.95 -24.58
C ALA A 33 5.80 -0.60 -25.18
N GLY A 34 6.96 -0.09 -24.78
CA GLY A 34 7.47 1.22 -25.19
C GLY A 34 6.71 2.41 -24.59
N GLN A 35 5.92 2.19 -23.52
CA GLN A 35 5.13 3.22 -22.83
C GLN A 35 5.93 3.93 -21.74
N ALA A 36 7.08 3.39 -21.35
CA ALA A 36 7.95 3.98 -20.34
C ALA A 36 9.43 3.77 -20.69
N ASP A 37 10.27 4.71 -20.22
CA ASP A 37 11.71 4.58 -20.33
C ASP A 37 12.23 3.44 -19.42
N PRO A 38 13.27 2.67 -19.84
CA PRO A 38 13.88 1.61 -19.03
C PRO A 38 14.32 2.04 -17.63
N THR A 39 14.62 3.32 -17.40
CA THR A 39 14.97 3.88 -16.07
C THR A 39 13.83 3.75 -15.06
N LEU A 40 12.58 3.51 -15.50
CA LEU A 40 11.48 3.19 -14.60
C LEU A 40 11.79 1.95 -13.74
N LEU A 41 12.56 1.00 -14.26
CA LEU A 41 12.92 -0.22 -13.53
C LEU A 41 13.82 0.05 -12.31
N ASP A 42 14.61 1.11 -12.32
CA ASP A 42 15.45 1.51 -11.19
C ASP A 42 14.61 1.88 -9.95
N SER A 43 13.38 2.33 -10.19
CA SER A 43 12.45 2.64 -9.11
C SER A 43 12.01 1.42 -8.30
N TYR A 44 12.15 0.19 -8.83
CA TYR A 44 11.87 -1.03 -8.09
C TYR A 44 12.71 -1.13 -6.81
N ASP A 45 14.02 -0.91 -6.92
CA ASP A 45 14.91 -0.96 -5.76
C ASP A 45 14.59 0.16 -4.76
N LEU A 46 14.37 1.38 -5.24
CA LEU A 46 14.04 2.53 -4.43
C LEU A 46 12.74 2.33 -3.62
N GLU A 47 11.75 1.71 -4.23
CA GLU A 47 10.44 1.49 -3.61
C GLU A 47 10.43 0.25 -2.70
N ARG A 48 11.14 -0.82 -3.08
CA ARG A 48 10.98 -2.12 -2.42
C ARG A 48 12.01 -2.42 -1.35
N ARG A 49 13.24 -1.92 -1.48
CA ARG A 49 14.32 -2.22 -0.52
C ARG A 49 13.98 -1.83 0.91
N GLY A 50 13.51 -0.61 1.14
CA GLY A 50 13.19 -0.12 2.48
C GLY A 50 12.09 -0.95 3.18
N PRO A 51 10.89 -1.08 2.59
CA PRO A 51 9.81 -1.91 3.14
C PRO A 51 10.19 -3.38 3.31
N ALA A 52 10.94 -3.98 2.38
CA ALA A 52 11.41 -5.37 2.50
C ALA A 52 12.38 -5.53 3.67
N TRP A 53 13.33 -4.61 3.81
CA TRP A 53 14.27 -4.60 4.93
C TRP A 53 13.58 -4.47 6.29
N ALA A 54 12.59 -3.60 6.41
CA ALA A 54 11.81 -3.48 7.65
C ALA A 54 11.11 -4.80 8.03
N MET A 55 10.64 -5.57 7.05
CA MET A 55 10.05 -6.89 7.29
C MET A 55 11.11 -7.93 7.70
N VAL A 56 12.31 -7.90 7.13
CA VAL A 56 13.43 -8.75 7.53
C VAL A 56 13.82 -8.47 8.99
N GLN A 57 13.98 -7.18 9.34
CA GLN A 57 14.31 -6.79 10.71
C GLN A 57 13.23 -7.23 11.71
N LEU A 58 11.96 -7.06 11.37
CA LEU A 58 10.85 -7.55 12.18
C LEU A 58 10.93 -9.07 12.38
N ALA A 59 11.19 -9.83 11.33
CA ALA A 59 11.28 -11.28 11.39
C ALA A 59 12.48 -11.74 12.23
N VAL A 60 13.62 -11.06 12.16
CA VAL A 60 14.79 -11.33 13.03
C VAL A 60 14.42 -11.11 14.49
N ALA A 61 13.86 -9.94 14.83
CA ALA A 61 13.46 -9.63 16.20
C ALA A 61 12.42 -10.61 16.76
N MET A 62 11.47 -11.03 15.92
CA MET A 62 10.50 -12.08 16.30
C MET A 62 11.18 -13.43 16.53
N GLY A 63 12.22 -13.75 15.74
CA GLY A 63 13.02 -14.97 15.93
C GLY A 63 13.74 -15.00 17.27
N GLU A 64 14.31 -13.91 17.71
CA GLU A 64 14.96 -13.77 19.02
C GLU A 64 13.97 -13.99 20.17
N ILE A 65 12.73 -13.50 20.01
CA ILE A 65 11.67 -13.71 21.00
C ILE A 65 11.17 -15.16 21.00
N ILE A 66 10.95 -15.75 19.82
CA ILE A 66 10.32 -17.08 19.68
C ILE A 66 11.33 -18.18 20.02
N MET A 67 12.59 -18.05 19.59
CA MET A 67 13.62 -19.08 19.71
C MET A 67 14.89 -18.56 20.42
N PRO A 68 14.81 -18.03 21.65
CA PRO A 68 15.99 -17.64 22.38
C PRO A 68 16.87 -18.88 22.65
N GLN A 69 18.19 -18.73 22.52
CA GLN A 69 19.15 -19.83 22.66
C GLN A 69 19.67 -19.96 24.10
N ALA A 70 19.93 -18.84 24.76
CA ALA A 70 20.48 -18.84 26.10
C ALA A 70 19.37 -18.96 27.17
N ARG A 71 19.69 -19.61 28.29
CA ARG A 71 18.75 -19.76 29.41
C ARG A 71 18.31 -18.41 29.98
N GLU A 72 19.23 -17.47 30.05
CA GLU A 72 18.98 -16.11 30.54
C GLU A 72 17.95 -15.37 29.65
N ASP A 73 18.06 -15.49 28.34
CA ASP A 73 17.12 -14.89 27.37
C ASP A 73 15.72 -15.52 27.47
N ILE A 74 15.65 -16.84 27.73
CA ILE A 74 14.40 -17.54 27.96
C ILE A 74 13.71 -17.01 29.22
N ASP A 75 14.44 -16.89 30.31
CA ASP A 75 13.93 -16.41 31.60
C ASP A 75 13.51 -14.93 31.50
N PHE A 76 14.28 -14.09 30.82
CA PHE A 76 13.95 -12.69 30.55
C PHE A 76 12.67 -12.57 29.71
N ARG A 77 12.58 -13.27 28.58
CA ARG A 77 11.38 -13.30 27.75
C ARG A 77 10.15 -13.72 28.56
N ASN A 78 10.26 -14.80 29.31
CA ASN A 78 9.15 -15.32 30.12
C ASN A 78 8.73 -14.33 31.21
N GLY A 79 9.68 -13.57 31.74
CA GLY A 79 9.44 -12.47 32.68
C GLY A 79 8.60 -11.35 32.01
N ILE A 80 8.99 -10.91 30.82
CA ILE A 80 8.26 -9.90 30.06
C ILE A 80 6.84 -10.38 29.71
N LEU A 81 6.69 -11.61 29.19
CA LEU A 81 5.38 -12.14 28.78
C LEU A 81 4.41 -12.20 29.97
N ARG A 82 4.90 -12.55 31.19
CA ARG A 82 4.08 -12.50 32.42
C ARG A 82 3.63 -11.10 32.78
N GLN A 83 4.43 -10.06 32.49
CA GLN A 83 4.00 -8.68 32.74
C GLN A 83 2.87 -8.24 31.83
N PHE A 84 2.79 -8.74 30.58
CA PHE A 84 1.70 -8.39 29.66
C PHE A 84 0.31 -8.84 30.16
N GLU A 85 0.23 -9.81 31.06
CA GLU A 85 -1.04 -10.18 31.72
C GLU A 85 -1.65 -9.02 32.51
N ARG A 86 -0.79 -8.13 33.04
CA ARG A 86 -1.20 -6.94 33.81
C ARG A 86 -1.57 -5.75 32.93
N PHE A 87 -1.22 -5.78 31.65
CA PHE A 87 -1.41 -4.68 30.69
C PHE A 87 -2.14 -5.17 29.43
N PRO A 88 -3.47 -5.34 29.48
CA PRO A 88 -4.25 -5.89 28.36
C PRO A 88 -4.06 -5.15 27.04
N GLN A 89 -3.90 -3.82 27.08
CA GLN A 89 -3.68 -3.01 25.87
C GLN A 89 -2.32 -3.30 25.23
N ALA A 90 -1.27 -3.44 26.02
CA ALA A 90 0.06 -3.80 25.53
C ALA A 90 0.08 -5.22 24.98
N ARG A 91 -0.60 -6.16 25.66
CA ARG A 91 -0.78 -7.53 25.18
C ARG A 91 -1.49 -7.54 23.82
N ASP A 92 -2.61 -6.82 23.68
CA ASP A 92 -3.38 -6.70 22.45
C ASP A 92 -2.53 -6.09 21.30
N PHE A 93 -1.73 -5.07 21.61
CA PHE A 93 -0.81 -4.46 20.65
C PHE A 93 0.21 -5.46 20.10
N ILE A 94 0.76 -6.31 20.96
CA ILE A 94 1.75 -7.34 20.57
C ILE A 94 1.08 -8.50 19.84
N ILE A 95 0.01 -9.09 20.41
CA ILE A 95 -0.66 -10.28 19.83
C ILE A 95 -1.22 -9.98 18.44
N ASN A 96 -1.81 -8.81 18.25
CA ASN A 96 -2.36 -8.38 16.96
C ASN A 96 -1.32 -7.75 16.05
N MET A 97 -0.03 -7.81 16.41
CA MET A 97 1.07 -7.26 15.61
C MET A 97 0.83 -5.80 15.16
N LYS A 98 0.23 -4.97 16.02
CA LYS A 98 -0.10 -3.56 15.71
C LYS A 98 1.16 -2.70 15.51
N PHE A 99 2.33 -3.19 15.92
CA PHE A 99 3.65 -2.61 15.69
C PHE A 99 4.23 -2.92 14.30
N LYS A 100 3.57 -3.77 13.51
CA LYS A 100 4.04 -4.13 12.17
C LYS A 100 4.13 -2.88 11.29
N PRO A 101 5.28 -2.63 10.64
CA PRO A 101 5.43 -1.52 9.71
C PRO A 101 4.37 -1.56 8.61
N ARG A 102 3.72 -0.42 8.38
CA ARG A 102 2.82 -0.28 7.22
C ARG A 102 3.66 -0.11 5.96
N PRO A 103 3.27 -0.73 4.84
CA PRO A 103 3.95 -0.52 3.57
C PRO A 103 3.89 0.97 3.19
N HIS A 104 5.06 1.56 3.00
CA HIS A 104 5.21 2.93 2.56
C HIS A 104 6.48 3.04 1.73
N TYR A 105 6.39 3.66 0.57
CA TYR A 105 7.54 3.93 -0.28
C TYR A 105 8.19 5.25 0.14
N SER A 106 9.49 5.22 0.36
CA SER A 106 10.29 6.39 0.73
C SER A 106 11.12 6.94 -0.43
N GLY A 107 11.01 6.35 -1.60
CA GLY A 107 11.65 6.75 -2.85
C GLY A 107 10.89 6.18 -4.03
N GLY A 108 11.14 6.70 -5.23
CA GLY A 108 10.46 6.30 -6.46
C GLY A 108 9.87 7.49 -7.21
N PRO A 109 9.14 7.26 -8.32
CA PRO A 109 8.56 8.32 -9.16
C PRO A 109 7.28 8.90 -8.55
N PHE A 110 7.38 9.43 -7.32
CA PHE A 110 6.27 10.05 -6.62
C PHE A 110 6.44 11.57 -6.57
N VAL A 111 5.36 12.30 -6.86
CA VAL A 111 5.29 13.74 -6.64
C VAL A 111 4.99 13.98 -5.15
N ASP A 112 5.65 14.96 -4.54
CA ASP A 112 5.47 15.39 -3.15
C ASP A 112 5.74 14.32 -2.06
N LEU A 113 6.52 13.28 -2.38
CA LEU A 113 6.86 12.22 -1.43
C LEU A 113 7.51 12.75 -0.13
N HIS A 114 8.31 13.80 -0.22
CA HIS A 114 9.08 14.37 0.89
C HIS A 114 8.47 15.64 1.47
N THR A 115 7.59 16.30 0.75
CA THR A 115 7.04 17.60 1.15
C THR A 115 5.75 17.49 1.93
N GLN A 116 5.05 16.35 1.84
CA GLN A 116 3.75 16.09 2.50
C GLN A 116 2.91 17.38 2.62
N SER A 117 2.39 17.86 1.50
CA SER A 117 1.68 19.13 1.39
C SER A 117 0.44 19.24 2.31
N PHE A 118 -0.02 18.12 2.87
CA PHE A 118 -1.10 18.07 3.86
C PHE A 118 -0.95 16.87 4.80
N ALA A 119 -1.46 17.00 6.02
CA ALA A 119 -1.50 15.92 6.99
C ALA A 119 -2.41 14.78 6.47
N GLY A 120 -1.92 13.55 6.49
CA GLY A 120 -2.67 12.40 5.98
C GLY A 120 -2.43 12.11 4.49
N SER A 121 -1.44 12.74 3.83
CA SER A 121 -1.07 12.42 2.45
C SER A 121 -0.88 10.91 2.26
N LEU A 122 -1.47 10.37 1.19
CA LEU A 122 -1.34 8.97 0.80
C LEU A 122 -0.17 8.73 -0.17
N VAL A 123 0.61 9.75 -0.50
CA VAL A 123 1.77 9.62 -1.39
C VAL A 123 2.75 8.60 -0.81
N GLY A 124 3.10 7.60 -1.59
CA GLY A 124 3.95 6.48 -1.17
C GLY A 124 3.24 5.42 -0.32
N ALA A 125 2.03 5.65 0.16
CA ALA A 125 1.24 4.69 0.92
C ALA A 125 0.43 3.77 0.00
N MET A 126 0.08 2.59 0.51
CA MET A 126 -0.88 1.72 -0.16
C MET A 126 -2.28 2.33 -0.05
N LEU A 127 -2.97 2.46 -1.18
CA LEU A 127 -4.34 2.94 -1.21
C LEU A 127 -5.25 1.99 -0.37
N PRO A 128 -6.07 2.52 0.54
CA PRO A 128 -6.99 1.70 1.31
C PRO A 128 -8.03 1.02 0.42
N GLN A 129 -8.27 -0.27 0.62
CA GLN A 129 -9.36 -0.98 -0.03
C GLN A 129 -10.69 -0.56 0.60
N VAL A 130 -11.58 -0.01 -0.19
CA VAL A 130 -12.90 0.46 0.24
C VAL A 130 -13.98 -0.49 -0.27
N GLU A 131 -14.93 -0.87 0.61
CA GLU A 131 -16.15 -1.53 0.19
C GLU A 131 -17.09 -0.50 -0.44
N LEU A 132 -17.68 -0.87 -1.57
CA LEU A 132 -18.60 -0.02 -2.33
C LEU A 132 -20.05 -0.28 -1.93
N ASP A 133 -20.89 0.73 -2.10
CA ASP A 133 -22.33 0.59 -1.93
C ASP A 133 -22.89 -0.24 -3.09
N ALA A 134 -23.45 -1.40 -2.77
CA ALA A 134 -24.04 -2.33 -3.74
C ALA A 134 -25.25 -1.74 -4.51
N ALA A 135 -25.88 -0.68 -4.01
CA ALA A 135 -26.92 0.04 -4.72
C ALA A 135 -26.38 0.96 -5.82
N ALA A 136 -25.08 1.30 -5.76
CA ALA A 136 -24.44 2.26 -6.65
C ALA A 136 -23.36 1.64 -7.56
N SER A 137 -22.95 0.41 -7.31
CA SER A 137 -21.90 -0.28 -8.07
C SER A 137 -22.14 -1.78 -8.14
N ASP A 138 -21.90 -2.38 -9.28
CA ASP A 138 -21.89 -3.85 -9.47
C ASP A 138 -20.65 -4.50 -8.82
N ALA A 139 -19.60 -3.72 -8.56
CA ALA A 139 -18.40 -4.17 -7.88
C ALA A 139 -18.55 -4.02 -6.36
N ALA A 140 -18.16 -5.05 -5.61
CA ALA A 140 -18.22 -5.04 -4.15
C ALA A 140 -17.07 -4.24 -3.51
N ARG A 141 -15.91 -4.18 -4.17
CA ARG A 141 -14.69 -3.53 -3.69
C ARG A 141 -14.19 -2.52 -4.70
N MET A 142 -13.47 -1.53 -4.20
CA MET A 142 -12.91 -0.46 -5.03
C MET A 142 -11.97 -1.00 -6.12
N ASP A 143 -11.06 -1.93 -5.79
CA ASP A 143 -10.12 -2.49 -6.76
C ASP A 143 -10.84 -3.22 -7.91
N ASP A 144 -11.95 -3.91 -7.63
CA ASP A 144 -12.75 -4.59 -8.65
C ASP A 144 -13.39 -3.59 -9.64
N ALA A 145 -13.64 -2.36 -9.19
CA ALA A 145 -14.22 -1.29 -10.00
C ALA A 145 -13.16 -0.45 -10.74
N LEU A 146 -11.94 -0.33 -10.20
CA LEU A 146 -10.86 0.46 -10.80
C LEU A 146 -10.21 -0.24 -11.98
N GLY A 147 -10.21 -1.59 -12.00
CA GLY A 147 -9.54 -2.38 -13.04
C GLY A 147 -8.01 -2.36 -12.91
N ASP A 148 -7.33 -2.73 -14.00
CA ASP A 148 -5.89 -3.02 -14.01
C ASP A 148 -5.03 -1.83 -14.48
N GLY A 149 -5.66 -0.70 -14.82
CA GLY A 149 -4.97 0.48 -15.39
C GLY A 149 -4.59 1.54 -14.37
N PHE A 150 -4.06 2.64 -14.89
CA PHE A 150 -3.86 3.85 -14.07
C PHE A 150 -5.18 4.56 -13.81
N VAL A 151 -5.30 5.17 -12.65
CA VAL A 151 -6.53 5.84 -12.18
C VAL A 151 -6.20 7.23 -11.68
N LEU A 152 -7.03 8.21 -12.07
CA LEU A 152 -7.05 9.54 -11.49
C LEU A 152 -8.16 9.60 -10.45
N LEU A 153 -7.82 9.33 -9.20
CA LEU A 153 -8.78 9.30 -8.11
C LEU A 153 -8.93 10.68 -7.46
N ALA A 154 -10.16 11.20 -7.40
CA ALA A 154 -10.46 12.47 -6.75
C ALA A 154 -11.72 12.36 -5.88
N GLN A 155 -11.83 13.22 -4.88
CA GLN A 155 -13.03 13.37 -4.03
C GLN A 155 -13.84 14.62 -4.39
N ALA A 156 -13.22 15.60 -5.05
CA ALA A 156 -13.89 16.80 -5.50
C ALA A 156 -14.34 16.66 -6.96
N PRO A 157 -15.64 16.89 -7.26
CA PRO A 157 -16.16 16.79 -8.63
C PRO A 157 -15.44 17.68 -9.64
N ASP A 158 -15.10 18.91 -9.26
CA ASP A 158 -14.39 19.85 -10.15
C ASP A 158 -13.00 19.33 -10.53
N THR A 159 -12.30 18.71 -9.58
CA THR A 159 -10.98 18.12 -9.81
C THR A 159 -11.07 16.97 -10.81
N VAL A 160 -11.99 16.03 -10.62
CA VAL A 160 -12.14 14.89 -11.53
C VAL A 160 -12.61 15.34 -12.91
N HIS A 161 -13.45 16.36 -12.99
CA HIS A 161 -13.88 16.94 -14.25
C HIS A 161 -12.71 17.57 -15.02
N PHE A 162 -11.90 18.38 -14.36
CA PHE A 162 -10.69 18.95 -14.95
C PHE A 162 -9.74 17.86 -15.46
N MET A 163 -9.50 16.83 -14.66
CA MET A 163 -8.65 15.69 -15.02
C MET A 163 -9.20 14.95 -16.25
N ALA A 164 -10.50 14.67 -16.28
CA ALA A 164 -11.16 13.99 -17.41
C ALA A 164 -11.05 14.78 -18.72
N GLN A 165 -11.17 16.10 -18.67
CA GLN A 165 -11.06 16.95 -19.84
C GLN A 165 -9.63 17.09 -20.37
N ASN A 166 -8.62 16.95 -19.52
CA ASN A 166 -7.23 17.20 -19.86
C ASN A 166 -6.36 15.94 -19.89
N GLN A 167 -6.93 14.73 -19.71
CA GLN A 167 -6.15 13.50 -19.59
C GLN A 167 -5.27 13.20 -20.81
N GLU A 168 -5.75 13.45 -22.03
CA GLU A 168 -4.97 13.24 -23.25
C GLU A 168 -3.79 14.21 -23.37
N ALA A 169 -3.95 15.43 -22.88
CA ALA A 169 -2.89 16.43 -22.91
C ALA A 169 -1.85 16.20 -21.80
N LEU A 170 -2.29 15.73 -20.62
CA LEU A 170 -1.44 15.54 -19.46
C LEU A 170 -0.79 14.16 -19.43
N TRP A 171 -1.52 13.11 -19.86
CA TRP A 171 -1.08 11.72 -19.79
C TRP A 171 -1.44 10.91 -21.03
N PRO A 172 -0.93 11.26 -22.23
CA PRO A 172 -1.34 10.66 -23.51
C PRO A 172 -1.07 9.15 -23.57
N GLU A 173 0.02 8.70 -22.98
CA GLU A 173 0.45 7.30 -23.02
C GLU A 173 -0.23 6.43 -21.94
N LEU A 174 -0.54 7.00 -20.78
CA LEU A 174 -1.07 6.25 -19.62
C LEU A 174 -2.60 6.10 -19.69
N ARG A 175 -3.30 7.05 -20.31
CA ARG A 175 -4.77 7.11 -20.41
C ARG A 175 -5.49 6.71 -19.13
N PRO A 176 -5.21 7.36 -18.00
CA PRO A 176 -5.75 6.94 -16.72
C PRO A 176 -7.25 7.16 -16.66
N VAL A 177 -7.97 6.24 -16.01
CA VAL A 177 -9.42 6.36 -15.82
C VAL A 177 -9.75 7.40 -14.76
N PRO A 178 -10.54 8.45 -15.05
CA PRO A 178 -10.97 9.42 -14.06
C PRO A 178 -12.07 8.84 -13.17
N VAL A 179 -11.87 8.89 -11.86
CA VAL A 179 -12.75 8.32 -10.85
C VAL A 179 -13.07 9.33 -9.77
N LEU A 180 -14.34 9.56 -9.49
CA LEU A 180 -14.80 10.27 -8.31
C LEU A 180 -15.11 9.27 -7.18
N LEU A 181 -14.48 9.44 -6.05
CA LEU A 181 -14.81 8.73 -4.82
C LEU A 181 -15.77 9.59 -3.98
N GLY A 182 -17.06 9.37 -4.13
CA GLY A 182 -18.11 10.17 -3.49
C GLY A 182 -19.46 10.04 -4.19
N ASP A 183 -20.48 10.69 -3.64
CA ASP A 183 -21.87 10.62 -4.10
C ASP A 183 -22.27 11.75 -5.07
N ALA A 184 -21.41 12.74 -5.28
CA ALA A 184 -21.71 13.86 -6.16
C ALA A 184 -21.93 13.43 -7.62
N MET A 185 -22.74 14.18 -8.33
CA MET A 185 -22.98 13.96 -9.76
C MET A 185 -21.72 14.32 -10.56
N VAL A 186 -21.41 13.48 -11.56
CA VAL A 186 -20.27 13.67 -12.47
C VAL A 186 -20.73 13.59 -13.93
N PRO A 187 -20.03 14.28 -14.85
CA PRO A 187 -20.31 14.19 -16.28
C PRO A 187 -20.00 12.79 -16.84
N GLY A 188 -20.51 12.52 -18.05
CA GLY A 188 -20.21 11.27 -18.77
C GLY A 188 -18.71 11.08 -18.97
N GLY A 189 -18.26 9.82 -18.90
CA GLY A 189 -16.84 9.44 -19.03
C GLY A 189 -16.07 9.41 -17.71
N VAL A 190 -16.69 9.79 -16.59
CA VAL A 190 -16.12 9.67 -15.24
C VAL A 190 -16.80 8.53 -14.49
N THR A 191 -16.01 7.62 -13.94
CA THR A 191 -16.52 6.55 -13.07
C THR A 191 -16.78 7.12 -11.67
N ARG A 192 -17.97 6.85 -11.13
CA ARG A 192 -18.33 7.25 -9.76
C ARG A 192 -18.38 6.03 -8.85
N LEU A 193 -17.66 6.10 -7.74
CA LEU A 193 -17.64 5.06 -6.71
C LEU A 193 -18.12 5.64 -5.38
N ILE A 194 -19.11 5.01 -4.77
CA ILE A 194 -19.67 5.42 -3.49
C ILE A 194 -19.21 4.44 -2.42
N PRO A 195 -18.40 4.87 -1.42
CA PRO A 195 -18.01 4.04 -0.30
C PRO A 195 -19.21 3.66 0.57
N ARG A 196 -19.29 2.43 1.01
CA ARG A 196 -20.35 1.92 1.90
C ARG A 196 -20.31 2.55 3.30
N SER A 197 -19.14 2.87 3.80
CA SER A 197 -18.92 3.67 5.00
C SER A 197 -18.25 4.96 4.56
N GLY A 198 -18.70 6.12 5.05
CA GLY A 198 -18.19 7.44 4.63
C GLY A 198 -16.69 7.66 4.91
N LEU A 199 -15.87 6.78 4.37
CA LEU A 199 -14.41 6.86 4.42
C LEU A 199 -13.99 7.93 3.41
N ALA A 200 -13.86 9.15 3.89
CA ALA A 200 -13.05 10.14 3.22
C ALA A 200 -11.60 9.59 3.16
N LEU A 201 -10.95 9.65 2.00
CA LEU A 201 -9.49 9.59 1.92
C LEU A 201 -9.00 10.87 2.62
N ALA A 202 -8.73 10.77 3.93
CA ALA A 202 -8.27 11.88 4.73
C ALA A 202 -6.80 12.18 4.44
#